data_69b10db5605efd5d6ca5689848baff53
#
_entry.id   69b10db5605efd5d6ca5689848baff53
#
_cell.length_a   1.000
_cell.length_b   1.000
_cell.length_c   1.000
_cell.angle_alpha   90.00
_cell.angle_beta   90.00
_cell.angle_gamma   90.00
#
_symmetry.space_group_name_H-M   'P 1'
#
loop_
_entity.id
_entity.type
_entity.pdbx_description
1 polymer ?
#
loop_
_entity_poly.entity_id
_entity_poly.type
_entity_poly.pdbx_seq_one_letter_code
_entity_poly.pdbx_strand_id
1 'polypeptide(L)'
;MESNNNVMHATPKNMNLAVKTRGFASLVEALDYAASGETGFNFYNHRGELSTVLSYRDLRSEARSLARKLLGLGLKKGDRVGIVAETDPMFHRFFFACQYAGLIPVALPANVQLGAHKVFVNQVRRMLESCNASILVVPVTHEAFIEDIAEGLDLKLFGTPDEFDTLNELDVEFEPAAAEDIAYLQYTSGSTRFPRGVEINQATVLDNLREIAENGLKLTREDRFVSWLPYYHDMGLIGFILVPLICQLSADYLGSRTFAMRPRLWLKLISDNRGTISSSPTFGYALCARRLRPSDFEKYDLSSWRAACVGAEQINAEPLQQFAEALAPCNFDPRSFVACYGMAECVLAVSFAPLDLGLGLDHVDKDLMMEHG
;
A
#
# COMPACT_ATOMS: atom_id res chain seq x y z
N MET A 1 -21.43 30.93 -20.70
CA MET A 1 -21.24 30.00 -19.59
C MET A 1 -20.10 29.10 -20.01
N GLU A 2 -18.88 29.50 -19.69
CA GLU A 2 -17.69 28.66 -19.91
C GLU A 2 -17.73 27.57 -18.86
N SER A 3 -17.95 26.33 -19.29
CA SER A 3 -17.73 25.15 -18.48
C SER A 3 -16.21 25.05 -18.21
N ASN A 4 -15.78 25.49 -17.05
CA ASN A 4 -14.46 25.15 -16.54
C ASN A 4 -14.40 23.60 -16.41
N ASN A 5 -13.98 22.93 -17.48
CA ASN A 5 -13.51 21.55 -17.40
C ASN A 5 -12.22 21.56 -16.59
N ASN A 6 -12.36 21.46 -15.28
CA ASN A 6 -11.22 21.23 -14.38
C ASN A 6 -10.73 19.81 -14.66
N VAL A 7 -9.82 19.64 -15.62
CA VAL A 7 -9.22 18.36 -15.93
C VAL A 7 -8.33 17.99 -14.75
N MET A 8 -8.71 16.94 -14.04
CA MET A 8 -7.88 16.40 -12.93
C MET A 8 -6.56 15.87 -13.49
N HIS A 9 -5.47 16.32 -12.93
CA HIS A 9 -4.13 15.86 -13.29
C HIS A 9 -3.51 15.06 -12.15
N ALA A 10 -2.83 13.96 -12.49
CA ALA A 10 -2.06 13.20 -11.52
C ALA A 10 -0.93 14.07 -10.91
N THR A 11 -0.59 13.79 -9.65
CA THR A 11 0.54 14.48 -9.01
C THR A 11 1.83 14.29 -9.81
N PRO A 12 2.68 15.32 -9.90
CA PRO A 12 3.90 15.28 -10.70
C PRO A 12 4.97 14.36 -10.07
N LYS A 13 6.08 14.18 -10.77
CA LYS A 13 7.33 13.73 -10.16
C LYS A 13 7.85 14.79 -9.20
N ASN A 14 8.66 14.37 -8.22
CA ASN A 14 9.25 15.31 -7.27
C ASN A 14 10.33 16.17 -7.93
N MET A 15 9.98 17.37 -8.37
CA MET A 15 10.92 18.31 -9.00
C MET A 15 11.52 19.34 -8.04
N ASN A 16 10.78 19.70 -6.98
CA ASN A 16 11.05 20.90 -6.19
C ASN A 16 11.47 20.64 -4.74
N LEU A 17 11.20 19.44 -4.20
CA LEU A 17 11.54 19.08 -2.83
C LEU A 17 12.75 18.15 -2.81
N ALA A 18 13.72 18.42 -1.94
CA ALA A 18 14.86 17.52 -1.75
C ALA A 18 14.38 16.16 -1.22
N VAL A 19 14.86 15.07 -1.83
CA VAL A 19 14.59 13.73 -1.29
C VAL A 19 15.29 13.61 0.05
N LYS A 20 14.51 13.29 1.08
CA LYS A 20 14.97 13.12 2.46
C LYS A 20 14.42 11.80 2.99
N THR A 21 15.30 10.88 3.30
CA THR A 21 14.97 9.54 3.81
C THR A 21 15.37 9.35 5.27
N ARG A 22 16.05 10.33 5.87
CA ARG A 22 16.64 10.28 7.21
C ARG A 22 16.21 11.47 8.07
N GLY A 23 16.36 11.31 9.39
CA GLY A 23 16.15 12.40 10.34
C GLY A 23 14.67 12.71 10.57
N PHE A 24 13.79 11.73 10.40
CA PHE A 24 12.43 11.75 10.88
C PHE A 24 12.35 10.94 12.17
N ALA A 25 11.66 11.46 13.18
CA ALA A 25 11.39 10.74 14.42
C ALA A 25 10.10 9.90 14.31
N SER A 26 9.23 10.19 13.33
CA SER A 26 7.96 9.50 13.14
C SER A 26 7.45 9.58 11.71
N LEU A 27 6.46 8.76 11.38
CA LEU A 27 5.73 8.82 10.10
C LEU A 27 5.01 10.16 9.90
N VAL A 28 4.61 10.82 11.00
CA VAL A 28 4.00 12.16 10.97
C VAL A 28 5.00 13.19 10.45
N GLU A 29 6.24 13.20 10.95
CA GLU A 29 7.27 14.12 10.48
C GLU A 29 7.61 13.90 9.01
N ALA A 30 7.60 12.64 8.55
CA ALA A 30 7.80 12.31 7.15
C ALA A 30 6.67 12.89 6.27
N LEU A 31 5.41 12.76 6.70
CA LEU A 31 4.28 13.36 6.00
C LEU A 31 4.32 14.89 6.04
N ASP A 32 4.66 15.49 7.19
CA ASP A 32 4.79 16.96 7.32
C ASP A 32 5.83 17.52 6.36
N TYR A 33 6.95 16.79 6.18
CA TYR A 33 7.97 17.18 5.20
C TYR A 33 7.48 16.99 3.77
N ALA A 34 6.90 15.82 3.43
CA ALA A 34 6.38 15.53 2.09
C ALA A 34 5.27 16.51 1.66
N ALA A 35 4.47 16.99 2.61
CA ALA A 35 3.40 17.95 2.39
C ALA A 35 3.89 19.35 1.96
N SER A 36 5.17 19.63 2.08
CA SER A 36 5.77 20.88 1.52
C SER A 36 6.04 20.79 0.02
N GLY A 37 5.92 19.59 -0.57
CA GLY A 37 6.06 19.36 -2.00
C GLY A 37 4.73 19.31 -2.76
N GLU A 38 4.77 18.78 -3.98
CA GLU A 38 3.64 18.69 -4.91
C GLU A 38 3.23 17.24 -5.22
N THR A 39 3.92 16.27 -4.64
CA THR A 39 3.69 14.84 -4.86
C THR A 39 2.53 14.31 -4.01
N GLY A 40 2.14 13.07 -4.24
CA GLY A 40 1.04 12.44 -3.53
C GLY A 40 0.58 11.15 -4.17
N PHE A 41 -0.65 10.80 -3.89
CA PHE A 41 -1.30 9.56 -4.27
C PHE A 41 -2.38 9.81 -5.32
N ASN A 42 -2.40 8.99 -6.36
CA ASN A 42 -3.35 9.05 -7.46
C ASN A 42 -4.12 7.74 -7.54
N PHE A 43 -5.43 7.82 -7.60
CA PHE A 43 -6.32 6.66 -7.63
C PHE A 43 -6.99 6.54 -8.99
N TYR A 44 -6.97 5.35 -9.56
CA TYR A 44 -7.51 5.05 -10.87
C TYR A 44 -8.71 4.12 -10.77
N ASN A 45 -9.77 4.46 -11.50
CA ASN A 45 -11.00 3.68 -11.50
C ASN A 45 -10.87 2.36 -12.32
N HIS A 46 -11.96 1.60 -12.38
CA HIS A 46 -12.03 0.33 -13.11
C HIS A 46 -11.83 0.45 -14.64
N ARG A 47 -11.76 1.67 -15.19
CA ARG A 47 -11.45 1.95 -16.60
C ARG A 47 -9.98 2.34 -16.79
N GLY A 48 -9.23 2.53 -15.71
CA GLY A 48 -7.87 3.07 -15.73
C GLY A 48 -7.83 4.58 -15.99
N GLU A 49 -8.90 5.29 -15.61
CA GLU A 49 -9.00 6.74 -15.63
C GLU A 49 -8.70 7.28 -14.24
N LEU A 50 -8.01 8.41 -14.15
CA LEU A 50 -7.73 9.08 -12.88
C LEU A 50 -9.06 9.51 -12.24
N SER A 51 -9.33 9.03 -11.03
CA SER A 51 -10.57 9.28 -10.31
C SER A 51 -10.42 10.20 -9.11
N THR A 52 -9.27 10.15 -8.45
CA THR A 52 -8.99 10.96 -7.26
C THR A 52 -7.50 11.23 -7.17
N VAL A 53 -7.17 12.43 -6.73
CA VAL A 53 -5.81 12.85 -6.40
C VAL A 53 -5.79 13.26 -4.94
N LEU A 54 -4.86 12.73 -4.17
CA LEU A 54 -4.62 13.06 -2.77
C LEU A 54 -3.18 13.51 -2.62
N SER A 55 -2.93 14.82 -2.74
CA SER A 55 -1.60 15.35 -2.49
C SER A 55 -1.17 15.10 -1.04
N TYR A 56 0.14 15.01 -0.76
CA TYR A 56 0.59 14.89 0.63
C TYR A 56 0.18 16.09 1.48
N ARG A 57 0.00 17.26 0.87
CA ARG A 57 -0.52 18.47 1.52
C ARG A 57 -1.97 18.30 1.95
N ASP A 58 -2.82 17.78 1.05
CA ASP A 58 -4.23 17.52 1.37
C ASP A 58 -4.35 16.40 2.38
N LEU A 59 -3.62 15.29 2.21
CA LEU A 59 -3.56 14.20 3.17
C LEU A 59 -3.20 14.68 4.57
N ARG A 60 -2.16 15.52 4.67
CA ARG A 60 -1.74 16.12 5.96
C ARG A 60 -2.88 16.93 6.59
N SER A 61 -3.52 17.79 5.81
CA SER A 61 -4.60 18.65 6.29
C SER A 61 -5.80 17.83 6.78
N GLU A 62 -6.24 16.89 5.95
CA GLU A 62 -7.40 16.03 6.25
C GLU A 62 -7.13 15.08 7.41
N ALA A 63 -5.93 14.48 7.49
CA ALA A 63 -5.54 13.61 8.59
C ALA A 63 -5.48 14.36 9.93
N ARG A 64 -5.00 15.60 9.95
CA ARG A 64 -4.96 16.42 11.18
C ARG A 64 -6.36 16.80 11.66
N SER A 65 -7.27 17.18 10.75
CA SER A 65 -8.67 17.43 11.07
C SER A 65 -9.32 16.16 11.65
N LEU A 66 -9.19 15.04 10.97
CA LEU A 66 -9.75 13.77 11.41
C LEU A 66 -9.14 13.29 12.73
N ALA A 67 -7.84 13.51 12.98
CA ALA A 67 -7.21 13.18 14.26
C ALA A 67 -7.87 13.91 15.44
N ARG A 68 -8.17 15.23 15.28
CA ARG A 68 -8.89 16.00 16.30
C ARG A 68 -10.30 15.46 16.55
N LYS A 69 -10.99 15.02 15.49
CA LYS A 69 -12.31 14.39 15.60
C LYS A 69 -12.25 13.07 16.38
N LEU A 70 -11.25 12.22 16.06
CA LEU A 70 -11.06 10.94 16.78
C LEU A 70 -10.73 11.14 18.25
N LEU A 71 -9.89 12.12 18.60
CA LEU A 71 -9.59 12.48 19.99
C LEU A 71 -10.84 12.99 20.72
N GLY A 72 -11.75 13.68 20.01
CA GLY A 72 -13.05 14.10 20.55
C GLY A 72 -13.95 12.97 21.04
N LEU A 73 -13.73 11.72 20.56
CA LEU A 73 -14.41 10.52 21.06
C LEU A 73 -13.85 10.00 22.40
N GLY A 74 -12.86 10.70 22.99
CA GLY A 74 -12.22 10.27 24.23
C GLY A 74 -11.29 9.07 24.04
N LEU A 75 -10.74 8.88 22.83
CA LEU A 75 -9.69 7.91 22.57
C LEU A 75 -8.39 8.36 23.22
N LYS A 76 -7.58 7.39 23.62
CA LYS A 76 -6.29 7.60 24.29
C LYS A 76 -5.16 7.08 23.41
N LYS A 77 -3.96 7.61 23.62
CA LYS A 77 -2.73 7.09 22.99
C LYS A 77 -2.66 5.57 23.15
N GLY A 78 -2.42 4.89 22.03
CA GLY A 78 -2.37 3.44 21.97
C GLY A 78 -3.72 2.74 21.74
N ASP A 79 -4.87 3.45 21.70
CA ASP A 79 -6.14 2.84 21.30
C ASP A 79 -6.09 2.42 19.84
N ARG A 80 -6.68 1.25 19.50
CA ARG A 80 -6.61 0.66 18.16
C ARG A 80 -7.83 1.05 17.34
N VAL A 81 -7.55 1.39 16.08
CA VAL A 81 -8.55 1.76 15.06
C VAL A 81 -8.49 0.76 13.93
N GLY A 82 -9.48 -0.11 13.83
CA GLY A 82 -9.63 -1.03 12.71
C GLY A 82 -10.07 -0.30 11.45
N ILE A 83 -9.32 -0.44 10.36
CA ILE A 83 -9.61 0.21 9.08
C ILE A 83 -9.66 -0.87 8.00
N VAL A 84 -10.83 -1.08 7.38
CA VAL A 84 -10.94 -1.97 6.23
C VAL A 84 -10.20 -1.35 5.05
N ALA A 85 -9.11 -1.99 4.64
CA ALA A 85 -8.06 -1.42 3.80
C ALA A 85 -8.35 -1.59 2.31
N GLU A 86 -9.40 -0.94 1.81
CA GLU A 86 -9.68 -0.79 0.37
C GLU A 86 -8.65 0.15 -0.28
N THR A 87 -8.45 0.03 -1.60
CA THR A 87 -7.62 0.97 -2.37
C THR A 87 -8.38 2.27 -2.60
N ASP A 88 -8.44 3.09 -1.56
CA ASP A 88 -9.26 4.30 -1.48
C ASP A 88 -8.53 5.37 -0.63
N PRO A 89 -8.68 6.68 -0.92
CA PRO A 89 -8.13 7.78 -0.11
C PRO A 89 -8.48 7.69 1.39
N MET A 90 -9.66 7.14 1.72
CA MET A 90 -10.12 6.95 3.09
C MET A 90 -9.07 6.23 3.96
N PHE A 91 -8.50 5.11 3.43
CA PHE A 91 -7.50 4.36 4.17
C PHE A 91 -6.30 5.24 4.58
N HIS A 92 -5.79 6.06 3.66
CA HIS A 92 -4.67 6.97 3.93
C HIS A 92 -5.03 8.03 4.97
N ARG A 93 -6.22 8.63 4.85
CA ARG A 93 -6.73 9.65 5.79
C ARG A 93 -6.80 9.10 7.21
N PHE A 94 -7.42 7.94 7.41
CA PHE A 94 -7.56 7.33 8.72
C PHE A 94 -6.24 6.80 9.27
N PHE A 95 -5.41 6.19 8.43
CA PHE A 95 -4.09 5.72 8.84
C PHE A 95 -3.24 6.86 9.41
N PHE A 96 -3.14 7.97 8.69
CA PHE A 96 -2.36 9.13 9.15
C PHE A 96 -3.07 9.96 10.23
N ALA A 97 -4.39 9.96 10.30
CA ALA A 97 -5.10 10.54 11.43
C ALA A 97 -4.75 9.81 12.75
N CYS A 98 -4.66 8.47 12.70
CA CYS A 98 -4.19 7.69 13.84
C CYS A 98 -2.76 8.07 14.23
N GLN A 99 -1.86 8.26 13.27
CA GLN A 99 -0.48 8.68 13.53
C GLN A 99 -0.42 10.04 14.26
N TYR A 100 -1.21 11.04 13.82
CA TYR A 100 -1.28 12.35 14.50
C TYR A 100 -1.90 12.26 15.89
N ALA A 101 -2.90 11.39 16.08
CA ALA A 101 -3.62 11.24 17.34
C ALA A 101 -2.92 10.30 18.34
N GLY A 102 -1.78 9.69 17.99
CA GLY A 102 -1.12 8.68 18.81
C GLY A 102 -1.90 7.37 18.93
N LEU A 103 -2.85 7.12 18.01
CA LEU A 103 -3.64 5.90 17.92
C LEU A 103 -2.93 4.87 17.06
N ILE A 104 -3.31 3.61 17.20
CA ILE A 104 -2.72 2.50 16.44
C ILE A 104 -3.66 2.07 15.32
N PRO A 105 -3.39 2.41 14.05
CA PRO A 105 -4.17 1.91 12.92
C PRO A 105 -3.92 0.42 12.72
N VAL A 106 -4.99 -0.31 12.41
CA VAL A 106 -4.99 -1.74 12.15
C VAL A 106 -5.56 -1.97 10.75
N ALA A 107 -4.71 -2.33 9.80
CA ALA A 107 -5.14 -2.59 8.42
C ALA A 107 -5.88 -3.94 8.35
N LEU A 108 -7.17 -3.91 8.06
CA LEU A 108 -8.05 -5.07 7.98
C LEU A 108 -8.29 -5.48 6.51
N PRO A 109 -8.47 -6.78 6.22
CA PRO A 109 -8.78 -7.23 4.87
C PRO A 109 -10.01 -6.52 4.28
N ALA A 110 -9.94 -6.17 2.98
CA ALA A 110 -11.04 -5.59 2.22
C ALA A 110 -11.62 -6.54 1.18
N ASN A 111 -11.06 -7.73 1.05
CA ASN A 111 -11.36 -8.62 -0.05
C ASN A 111 -12.53 -9.55 0.31
N VAL A 112 -13.74 -9.18 -0.14
CA VAL A 112 -14.92 -10.02 -0.01
C VAL A 112 -15.06 -10.88 -1.25
N GLN A 113 -14.82 -12.18 -1.12
CA GLN A 113 -15.13 -13.13 -2.18
C GLN A 113 -16.65 -13.28 -2.34
N LEU A 114 -17.14 -13.38 -3.57
CA LEU A 114 -18.56 -13.64 -3.86
C LEU A 114 -19.03 -14.89 -3.09
N GLY A 115 -20.04 -14.72 -2.23
CA GLY A 115 -20.60 -15.80 -1.41
C GLY A 115 -19.87 -16.07 -0.09
N ALA A 116 -18.78 -15.36 0.23
CA ALA A 116 -17.99 -15.55 1.46
C ALA A 116 -18.29 -14.51 2.56
N HIS A 117 -19.49 -13.92 2.58
CA HIS A 117 -19.90 -12.90 3.56
C HIS A 117 -19.53 -13.29 5.01
N LYS A 118 -20.02 -14.43 5.48
CA LYS A 118 -19.77 -14.90 6.86
C LYS A 118 -18.28 -15.10 7.16
N VAL A 119 -17.50 -15.56 6.18
CA VAL A 119 -16.06 -15.78 6.34
C VAL A 119 -15.35 -14.45 6.54
N PHE A 120 -15.67 -13.46 5.71
CA PHE A 120 -15.13 -12.10 5.82
C PHE A 120 -15.49 -11.44 7.15
N VAL A 121 -16.78 -11.41 7.50
CA VAL A 121 -17.28 -10.85 8.76
C VAL A 121 -16.60 -11.50 9.97
N ASN A 122 -16.54 -12.82 10.03
CA ASN A 122 -15.89 -13.54 11.13
C ASN A 122 -14.38 -13.27 11.20
N GLN A 123 -13.71 -13.14 10.05
CA GLN A 123 -12.28 -12.83 10.03
C GLN A 123 -12.01 -11.44 10.58
N VAL A 124 -12.72 -10.42 10.08
CA VAL A 124 -12.56 -9.03 10.53
C VAL A 124 -12.91 -8.88 12.01
N ARG A 125 -14.05 -9.46 12.44
CA ARG A 125 -14.48 -9.44 13.84
C ARG A 125 -13.39 -10.01 14.77
N ARG A 126 -12.85 -11.19 14.46
CA ARG A 126 -11.79 -11.82 15.25
C ARG A 126 -10.52 -10.98 15.33
N MET A 127 -10.16 -10.27 14.24
CA MET A 127 -9.02 -9.36 14.26
C MET A 127 -9.28 -8.18 15.20
N LEU A 128 -10.48 -7.57 15.14
CA LEU A 128 -10.89 -6.50 16.04
C LEU A 128 -10.89 -6.92 17.52
N GLU A 129 -11.43 -8.10 17.80
CA GLU A 129 -11.41 -8.71 19.15
C GLU A 129 -9.96 -8.92 19.62
N SER A 130 -9.10 -9.52 18.80
CA SER A 130 -7.73 -9.88 19.18
C SER A 130 -6.85 -8.67 19.45
N CYS A 131 -7.10 -7.52 18.82
CA CYS A 131 -6.40 -6.27 19.09
C CYS A 131 -7.17 -5.33 20.02
N ASN A 132 -8.34 -5.73 20.50
CA ASN A 132 -9.21 -4.90 21.33
C ASN A 132 -9.42 -3.51 20.71
N ALA A 133 -9.89 -3.48 19.46
CA ALA A 133 -10.12 -2.25 18.71
C ALA A 133 -11.22 -1.41 19.36
N SER A 134 -11.01 -0.10 19.42
CA SER A 134 -12.01 0.87 19.94
C SER A 134 -12.90 1.46 18.86
N ILE A 135 -12.44 1.42 17.61
CA ILE A 135 -13.10 2.00 16.43
C ILE A 135 -13.05 1.01 15.29
N LEU A 136 -14.09 1.01 14.45
CA LEU A 136 -14.09 0.35 13.14
C LEU A 136 -14.49 1.34 12.05
N VAL A 137 -13.65 1.46 11.03
CA VAL A 137 -13.93 2.24 9.82
C VAL A 137 -13.99 1.31 8.62
N VAL A 138 -15.05 1.40 7.84
CA VAL A 138 -15.23 0.64 6.62
C VAL A 138 -15.47 1.56 5.43
N PRO A 139 -14.99 1.24 4.23
CA PRO A 139 -15.34 2.00 3.03
C PRO A 139 -16.84 1.84 2.73
N VAL A 140 -17.45 2.82 2.07
CA VAL A 140 -18.88 2.81 1.68
C VAL A 140 -19.27 1.52 0.94
N THR A 141 -18.36 0.96 0.15
CA THR A 141 -18.55 -0.32 -0.56
C THR A 141 -18.77 -1.52 0.36
N HIS A 142 -18.45 -1.39 1.65
CA HIS A 142 -18.58 -2.43 2.67
C HIS A 142 -19.63 -2.07 3.75
N GLU A 143 -20.40 -1.01 3.56
CA GLU A 143 -21.42 -0.53 4.50
C GLU A 143 -22.39 -1.65 4.95
N ALA A 144 -22.81 -2.50 4.01
CA ALA A 144 -23.74 -3.61 4.31
C ALA A 144 -23.19 -4.67 5.30
N PHE A 145 -21.90 -4.63 5.64
CA PHE A 145 -21.26 -5.58 6.56
C PHE A 145 -21.03 -5.01 7.96
N ILE A 146 -21.25 -3.71 8.15
CA ILE A 146 -20.86 -2.98 9.38
C ILE A 146 -21.53 -3.59 10.60
N GLU A 147 -22.85 -3.72 10.59
CA GLU A 147 -23.63 -4.23 11.73
C GLU A 147 -23.22 -5.67 12.10
N ASP A 148 -23.06 -6.52 11.09
CA ASP A 148 -22.64 -7.91 11.28
C ASP A 148 -21.21 -8.01 11.86
N ILE A 149 -20.31 -7.10 11.50
CA ILE A 149 -18.95 -7.03 12.05
C ILE A 149 -18.97 -6.52 13.48
N ALA A 150 -19.69 -5.44 13.74
CA ALA A 150 -19.71 -4.74 15.01
C ALA A 150 -20.49 -5.46 16.12
N GLU A 151 -21.40 -6.38 15.75
CA GLU A 151 -22.24 -7.09 16.72
C GLU A 151 -21.43 -7.77 17.84
N GLY A 152 -21.69 -7.37 19.08
CA GLY A 152 -21.05 -7.91 20.29
C GLY A 152 -19.63 -7.36 20.57
N LEU A 153 -19.11 -6.41 19.76
CA LEU A 153 -17.86 -5.71 20.04
C LEU A 153 -18.12 -4.43 20.85
N ASP A 154 -17.19 -4.10 21.76
CA ASP A 154 -17.23 -2.85 22.54
C ASP A 154 -16.52 -1.72 21.74
N LEU A 155 -17.17 -1.25 20.68
CA LEU A 155 -16.67 -0.16 19.84
C LEU A 155 -17.29 1.17 20.26
N LYS A 156 -16.45 2.21 20.41
CA LYS A 156 -16.94 3.58 20.69
C LYS A 156 -17.66 4.18 19.48
N LEU A 157 -17.19 3.87 18.28
CA LEU A 157 -17.82 4.26 17.00
C LEU A 157 -17.44 3.27 15.93
N PHE A 158 -18.39 2.98 15.05
CA PHE A 158 -18.18 2.23 13.85
C PHE A 158 -19.05 2.78 12.71
N GLY A 159 -18.53 2.75 11.49
CA GLY A 159 -19.25 3.30 10.35
C GLY A 159 -18.38 3.51 9.13
N THR A 160 -18.98 4.19 8.14
CA THR A 160 -18.28 4.71 6.98
C THR A 160 -17.58 6.04 7.31
N PRO A 161 -16.73 6.59 6.44
CA PRO A 161 -16.11 7.90 6.66
C PRO A 161 -17.12 9.01 6.99
N ASP A 162 -18.34 8.95 6.45
CA ASP A 162 -19.36 9.97 6.61
C ASP A 162 -19.76 10.16 8.09
N GLU A 163 -19.86 9.08 8.88
CA GLU A 163 -20.13 9.16 10.32
C GLU A 163 -19.04 9.93 11.07
N PHE A 164 -17.78 9.70 10.67
CA PHE A 164 -16.64 10.39 11.30
C PHE A 164 -16.51 11.85 10.85
N ASP A 165 -16.94 12.16 9.63
CA ASP A 165 -16.90 13.52 9.10
C ASP A 165 -17.89 14.44 9.83
N THR A 166 -18.96 13.91 10.46
CA THR A 166 -19.93 14.67 11.28
C THR A 166 -19.41 15.07 12.65
N LEU A 167 -18.30 14.45 13.12
CA LEU A 167 -17.76 14.73 14.46
C LEU A 167 -17.16 16.13 14.55
N ASN A 168 -17.25 16.73 15.74
CA ASN A 168 -16.60 17.99 16.03
C ASN A 168 -15.10 17.80 16.28
N GLU A 169 -14.30 18.72 15.80
CA GLU A 169 -12.87 18.74 16.10
C GLU A 169 -12.63 19.19 17.53
N LEU A 170 -11.78 18.47 18.26
CA LEU A 170 -11.26 18.89 19.55
C LEU A 170 -10.10 19.88 19.31
N ASP A 171 -10.16 21.03 19.94
CA ASP A 171 -9.05 21.99 19.90
C ASP A 171 -7.91 21.51 20.81
N VAL A 172 -6.96 20.80 20.22
CA VAL A 172 -5.84 20.17 20.93
C VAL A 172 -4.59 20.14 20.09
N GLU A 173 -3.44 20.32 20.74
CA GLU A 173 -2.13 20.06 20.16
C GLU A 173 -1.85 18.55 20.17
N PHE A 174 -1.20 18.05 19.12
CA PHE A 174 -0.82 16.65 19.05
C PHE A 174 0.46 16.38 19.84
N GLU A 175 0.47 15.29 20.59
CA GLU A 175 1.67 14.82 21.25
C GLU A 175 2.65 14.23 20.23
N PRO A 176 3.95 14.56 20.26
CA PRO A 176 4.94 13.94 19.41
C PRO A 176 5.01 12.43 19.64
N ALA A 177 5.10 11.66 18.56
CA ALA A 177 5.32 10.23 18.66
C ALA A 177 6.77 9.94 19.07
N ALA A 178 6.96 9.05 20.04
CA ALA A 178 8.27 8.54 20.43
C ALA A 178 8.71 7.38 19.51
N ALA A 179 9.99 7.10 19.50
CA ALA A 179 10.57 6.04 18.69
C ALA A 179 9.98 4.64 18.98
N GLU A 180 9.64 4.42 20.24
CA GLU A 180 9.08 3.17 20.78
C GLU A 180 7.56 3.07 20.61
N ASP A 181 6.87 4.17 20.28
CA ASP A 181 5.43 4.14 20.06
C ASP A 181 5.08 3.22 18.89
N ILE A 182 4.03 2.42 19.08
CA ILE A 182 3.52 1.55 18.02
C ILE A 182 2.94 2.40 16.89
N ALA A 183 3.52 2.28 15.71
CA ALA A 183 3.07 2.99 14.52
C ALA A 183 1.80 2.34 13.93
N TYR A 184 1.73 1.02 13.89
CA TYR A 184 0.58 0.27 13.39
C TYR A 184 0.65 -1.21 13.79
N LEU A 185 -0.49 -1.91 13.65
CA LEU A 185 -0.59 -3.35 13.71
C LEU A 185 -0.73 -3.93 12.31
N GLN A 186 0.14 -4.90 11.99
CA GLN A 186 0.08 -5.64 10.73
C GLN A 186 -0.33 -7.09 11.01
N TYR A 187 -1.49 -7.51 10.49
CA TYR A 187 -1.86 -8.92 10.54
C TYR A 187 -1.15 -9.72 9.46
N THR A 188 -0.51 -10.84 9.88
CA THR A 188 0.14 -11.77 8.96
C THR A 188 -0.89 -12.70 8.33
N SER A 189 -0.65 -13.14 7.10
CA SER A 189 -1.44 -14.18 6.43
C SER A 189 -1.24 -15.57 7.04
N GLY A 190 -0.25 -15.71 7.91
CA GLY A 190 0.15 -16.84 8.77
C GLY A 190 -0.13 -18.26 8.30
N SER A 191 0.83 -19.16 8.49
CA SER A 191 0.66 -20.62 8.35
C SER A 191 -0.24 -21.23 9.43
N THR A 192 -0.66 -20.44 10.43
CA THR A 192 -1.53 -20.84 11.53
C THR A 192 -2.99 -20.52 11.22
N ARG A 193 -3.93 -21.22 11.87
CA ARG A 193 -5.38 -21.08 11.65
C ARG A 193 -5.94 -19.66 11.85
N PHE A 194 -5.21 -18.77 12.50
CA PHE A 194 -5.62 -17.38 12.74
C PHE A 194 -4.43 -16.43 12.54
N PRO A 195 -4.62 -15.29 11.82
CA PRO A 195 -3.59 -14.27 11.64
C PRO A 195 -3.10 -13.71 12.97
N ARG A 196 -1.80 -13.44 13.07
CA ARG A 196 -1.19 -12.78 14.23
C ARG A 196 -0.97 -11.30 13.91
N GLY A 197 -1.31 -10.43 14.86
CA GLY A 197 -0.99 -9.02 14.78
C GLY A 197 0.46 -8.78 15.19
N VAL A 198 1.25 -8.22 14.27
CA VAL A 198 2.63 -7.79 14.53
C VAL A 198 2.61 -6.32 14.90
N GLU A 199 3.17 -5.97 16.05
CA GLU A 199 3.33 -4.59 16.51
C GLU A 199 4.59 -3.99 15.89
N ILE A 200 4.43 -2.93 15.13
CA ILE A 200 5.53 -2.20 14.48
C ILE A 200 5.65 -0.82 15.11
N ASN A 201 6.80 -0.48 15.66
CA ASN A 201 7.05 0.84 16.25
C ASN A 201 7.62 1.83 15.22
N GLN A 202 7.66 3.13 15.61
CA GLN A 202 8.09 4.22 14.74
C GLN A 202 9.55 4.05 14.27
N ALA A 203 10.45 3.69 15.17
CA ALA A 203 11.87 3.50 14.83
C ALA A 203 12.07 2.39 13.81
N THR A 204 11.45 1.23 14.06
CA THR A 204 11.62 0.04 13.22
C THR A 204 11.08 0.25 11.80
N VAL A 205 9.89 0.90 11.69
CA VAL A 205 9.33 1.17 10.35
C VAL A 205 10.20 2.17 9.60
N LEU A 206 10.65 3.25 10.22
CA LEU A 206 11.50 4.26 9.57
C LEU A 206 12.83 3.68 9.11
N ASP A 207 13.44 2.81 9.91
CA ASP A 207 14.68 2.13 9.52
C ASP A 207 14.49 1.21 8.31
N ASN A 208 13.43 0.38 8.30
CA ASN A 208 13.17 -0.50 7.16
C ASN A 208 12.81 0.30 5.89
N LEU A 209 12.02 1.37 6.01
CA LEU A 209 11.70 2.27 4.88
C LEU A 209 12.98 2.90 4.29
N ARG A 210 13.91 3.33 5.15
CA ARG A 210 15.19 3.87 4.71
C ARG A 210 16.04 2.82 3.97
N GLU A 211 16.15 1.61 4.54
CA GLU A 211 16.91 0.53 3.92
C GLU A 211 16.33 0.13 2.55
N ILE A 212 15.00 0.06 2.42
CA ILE A 212 14.33 -0.16 1.13
C ILE A 212 14.70 0.95 0.15
N ALA A 213 14.62 2.21 0.58
CA ALA A 213 14.83 3.36 -0.27
C ALA A 213 16.30 3.50 -0.74
N GLU A 214 17.25 3.42 0.19
CA GLU A 214 18.67 3.73 -0.07
C GLU A 214 19.46 2.53 -0.60
N ASN A 215 19.25 1.36 0.00
CA ASN A 215 20.06 0.17 -0.28
C ASN A 215 19.34 -0.84 -1.19
N GLY A 216 18.03 -1.04 -0.99
CA GLY A 216 17.24 -1.97 -1.80
C GLY A 216 16.97 -1.43 -3.20
N LEU A 217 16.18 -0.38 -3.30
CA LEU A 217 15.68 0.17 -4.58
C LEU A 217 16.50 1.36 -5.10
N LYS A 218 17.39 1.94 -4.28
CA LYS A 218 18.22 3.12 -4.64
C LYS A 218 17.36 4.22 -5.26
N LEU A 219 16.33 4.64 -4.51
CA LEU A 219 15.32 5.57 -5.00
C LEU A 219 15.88 6.96 -5.25
N THR A 220 15.38 7.59 -6.30
CA THR A 220 15.72 8.95 -6.72
C THR A 220 14.45 9.77 -6.92
N ARG A 221 14.57 11.08 -7.09
CA ARG A 221 13.44 11.97 -7.42
C ARG A 221 12.73 11.63 -8.73
N GLU A 222 13.39 10.91 -9.62
CA GLU A 222 12.83 10.51 -10.91
C GLU A 222 11.90 9.30 -10.81
N ASP A 223 11.85 8.65 -9.64
CA ASP A 223 11.03 7.47 -9.45
C ASP A 223 9.55 7.81 -9.25
N ARG A 224 8.72 6.89 -9.73
CA ARG A 224 7.28 6.92 -9.61
C ARG A 224 6.77 5.50 -9.38
N PHE A 225 5.93 5.36 -8.38
CA PHE A 225 5.38 4.07 -7.98
C PHE A 225 4.06 3.79 -8.70
N VAL A 226 3.85 2.53 -9.07
CA VAL A 226 2.55 2.05 -9.57
C VAL A 226 2.20 0.76 -8.84
N SER A 227 1.00 0.66 -8.25
CA SER A 227 0.62 -0.50 -7.46
C SER A 227 -0.85 -0.88 -7.62
N TRP A 228 -1.11 -2.18 -7.53
CA TRP A 228 -2.43 -2.79 -7.37
C TRP A 228 -2.50 -3.63 -6.09
N LEU A 229 -1.42 -3.65 -5.32
CA LEU A 229 -1.32 -4.48 -4.11
C LEU A 229 -2.29 -4.01 -3.02
N PRO A 230 -2.90 -4.94 -2.28
CA PRO A 230 -3.82 -4.60 -1.21
C PRO A 230 -3.09 -3.95 -0.03
N TYR A 231 -3.69 -2.94 0.57
CA TYR A 231 -3.11 -2.18 1.67
C TYR A 231 -3.08 -2.91 3.02
N TYR A 232 -3.87 -3.98 3.18
CA TYR A 232 -3.79 -4.83 4.37
C TYR A 232 -2.61 -5.82 4.34
N HIS A 233 -1.88 -5.90 3.22
CA HIS A 233 -0.65 -6.66 3.09
C HIS A 233 0.55 -5.73 3.26
N ASP A 234 1.60 -6.19 3.96
CA ASP A 234 2.82 -5.42 4.23
C ASP A 234 3.46 -4.85 2.96
N MET A 235 3.54 -5.64 1.88
CA MET A 235 4.09 -5.18 0.61
C MET A 235 3.29 -4.00 0.01
N GLY A 236 1.95 -3.98 0.17
CA GLY A 236 1.11 -2.85 -0.27
C GLY A 236 1.24 -1.64 0.64
N LEU A 237 1.14 -1.83 1.96
CA LEU A 237 1.21 -0.76 2.94
C LEU A 237 2.61 -0.13 2.99
N ILE A 238 3.62 -0.96 3.23
CA ILE A 238 4.98 -0.46 3.43
C ILE A 238 5.60 -0.07 2.09
N GLY A 239 5.63 -1.01 1.13
CA GLY A 239 6.31 -0.82 -0.14
C GLY A 239 5.70 0.26 -1.04
N PHE A 240 4.38 0.48 -0.95
CA PHE A 240 3.68 1.35 -1.90
C PHE A 240 2.90 2.51 -1.29
N ILE A 241 2.73 2.60 0.04
CA ILE A 241 2.22 3.80 0.71
C ILE A 241 3.36 4.50 1.47
N LEU A 242 4.04 3.80 2.38
CA LEU A 242 5.00 4.44 3.25
C LEU A 242 6.33 4.75 2.57
N VAL A 243 6.86 3.86 1.70
CA VAL A 243 8.11 4.13 0.96
C VAL A 243 7.99 5.34 0.04
N PRO A 244 6.99 5.45 -0.87
CA PRO A 244 6.88 6.65 -1.70
C PRO A 244 6.68 7.93 -0.86
N LEU A 245 5.94 7.87 0.24
CA LEU A 245 5.73 9.02 1.12
C LEU A 245 7.03 9.49 1.77
N ILE A 246 7.81 8.57 2.40
CA ILE A 246 9.06 8.94 3.06
C ILE A 246 10.10 9.48 2.08
N CYS A 247 10.00 9.08 0.81
CA CYS A 247 10.88 9.56 -0.27
C CYS A 247 10.29 10.76 -1.03
N GLN A 248 9.16 11.28 -0.63
CA GLN A 248 8.45 12.40 -1.28
C GLN A 248 8.16 12.11 -2.76
N LEU A 249 7.78 10.89 -3.10
CA LEU A 249 7.52 10.42 -4.47
C LEU A 249 6.03 10.20 -4.69
N SER A 250 5.59 10.33 -5.95
CA SER A 250 4.20 10.04 -6.31
C SER A 250 3.96 8.55 -6.52
N ALA A 251 2.74 8.10 -6.14
CA ALA A 251 2.29 6.74 -6.38
C ALA A 251 0.90 6.70 -7.03
N ASP A 252 0.72 5.77 -7.96
CA ASP A 252 -0.49 5.54 -8.73
C ASP A 252 -1.10 4.19 -8.34
N TYR A 253 -2.38 4.19 -7.99
CA TYR A 253 -3.05 3.00 -7.47
C TYR A 253 -4.19 2.51 -8.34
N LEU A 254 -4.18 1.22 -8.57
CA LEU A 254 -5.28 0.45 -9.16
C LEU A 254 -5.82 -0.51 -8.08
N GLY A 255 -7.13 -0.56 -7.88
CA GLY A 255 -7.70 -1.49 -6.91
C GLY A 255 -7.40 -2.95 -7.25
N SER A 256 -7.10 -3.78 -6.24
CA SER A 256 -6.74 -5.20 -6.40
C SER A 256 -7.82 -6.00 -7.16
N ARG A 257 -9.11 -5.71 -6.91
CA ARG A 257 -10.22 -6.32 -7.65
C ARG A 257 -10.23 -5.90 -9.11
N THR A 258 -9.92 -4.65 -9.40
CA THR A 258 -9.82 -4.12 -10.77
C THR A 258 -8.67 -4.82 -11.51
N PHE A 259 -7.52 -4.97 -10.86
CA PHE A 259 -6.39 -5.72 -11.39
C PHE A 259 -6.78 -7.17 -11.71
N ALA A 260 -7.42 -7.89 -10.79
CA ALA A 260 -7.83 -9.28 -11.01
C ALA A 260 -8.72 -9.44 -12.24
N MET A 261 -9.65 -8.51 -12.47
CA MET A 261 -10.54 -8.51 -13.64
C MET A 261 -9.88 -8.01 -14.92
N ARG A 262 -8.99 -7.02 -14.83
CA ARG A 262 -8.39 -6.29 -15.95
C ARG A 262 -6.89 -6.06 -15.73
N PRO A 263 -6.05 -7.11 -15.65
CA PRO A 263 -4.64 -6.98 -15.28
C PRO A 263 -3.82 -6.08 -16.22
N ARG A 264 -4.23 -5.95 -17.48
CA ARG A 264 -3.59 -5.06 -18.46
C ARG A 264 -3.66 -3.57 -18.08
N LEU A 265 -4.59 -3.17 -17.19
CA LEU A 265 -4.64 -1.80 -16.69
C LEU A 265 -3.41 -1.45 -15.85
N TRP A 266 -2.80 -2.42 -15.19
CA TRP A 266 -1.54 -2.22 -14.49
C TRP A 266 -0.41 -1.82 -15.46
N LEU A 267 -0.28 -2.55 -16.58
CA LEU A 267 0.70 -2.21 -17.63
C LEU A 267 0.41 -0.84 -18.26
N LYS A 268 -0.87 -0.55 -18.48
CA LYS A 268 -1.30 0.75 -18.98
C LYS A 268 -0.88 1.88 -18.03
N LEU A 269 -1.11 1.74 -16.73
CA LEU A 269 -0.72 2.75 -15.75
C LEU A 269 0.79 2.96 -15.72
N ILE A 270 1.57 1.87 -15.75
CA ILE A 270 3.04 1.96 -15.80
C ILE A 270 3.48 2.73 -17.04
N SER A 271 2.91 2.41 -18.19
CA SER A 271 3.22 3.06 -19.46
C SER A 271 2.83 4.54 -19.47
N ASP A 272 1.56 4.84 -19.16
CA ASP A 272 1.01 6.21 -19.26
C ASP A 272 1.68 7.17 -18.28
N ASN A 273 1.95 6.71 -17.06
CA ASN A 273 2.51 7.53 -15.98
C ASN A 273 4.04 7.45 -15.90
N ARG A 274 4.68 6.72 -16.82
CA ARG A 274 6.13 6.49 -16.77
C ARG A 274 6.57 5.92 -15.42
N GLY A 275 5.82 4.92 -14.91
CA GLY A 275 6.11 4.24 -13.65
C GLY A 275 7.46 3.55 -13.69
N THR A 276 8.24 3.69 -12.61
CA THR A 276 9.59 3.15 -12.53
C THR A 276 9.69 1.97 -11.57
N ILE A 277 8.83 1.96 -10.53
CA ILE A 277 8.81 0.95 -9.48
C ILE A 277 7.41 0.33 -9.42
N SER A 278 7.35 -0.98 -9.50
CA SER A 278 6.13 -1.73 -9.25
C SER A 278 6.45 -3.12 -8.73
N SER A 279 5.49 -3.76 -8.08
CA SER A 279 5.69 -5.10 -7.50
C SER A 279 4.46 -5.97 -7.69
N SER A 280 4.71 -7.25 -7.75
CA SER A 280 3.67 -8.28 -7.77
C SER A 280 4.23 -9.63 -7.30
N PRO A 281 3.44 -10.49 -6.69
CA PRO A 281 3.72 -11.92 -6.67
C PRO A 281 3.79 -12.47 -8.10
N THR A 282 4.43 -13.61 -8.29
CA THR A 282 4.63 -14.26 -9.60
C THR A 282 3.31 -14.42 -10.38
N PHE A 283 2.22 -14.75 -9.66
CA PHE A 283 0.91 -14.95 -10.30
C PHE A 283 0.40 -13.71 -11.03
N GLY A 284 0.72 -12.50 -10.55
CA GLY A 284 0.25 -11.26 -11.17
C GLY A 284 0.91 -11.00 -12.52
N TYR A 285 2.22 -11.27 -12.64
CA TYR A 285 2.94 -11.24 -13.92
C TYR A 285 2.36 -12.27 -14.90
N ALA A 286 2.16 -13.52 -14.43
CA ALA A 286 1.55 -14.59 -15.22
C ALA A 286 0.14 -14.23 -15.70
N LEU A 287 -0.67 -13.59 -14.84
CA LEU A 287 -2.02 -13.15 -15.19
C LEU A 287 -2.01 -12.08 -16.28
N CYS A 288 -1.09 -11.11 -16.20
CA CYS A 288 -0.90 -10.10 -17.24
C CYS A 288 -0.51 -10.74 -18.57
N ALA A 289 0.52 -11.58 -18.59
CA ALA A 289 0.99 -12.24 -19.81
C ALA A 289 -0.13 -12.99 -20.55
N ARG A 290 -0.95 -13.77 -19.79
CA ARG A 290 -2.08 -14.52 -20.35
C ARG A 290 -3.23 -13.66 -20.89
N ARG A 291 -3.32 -12.39 -20.51
CA ARG A 291 -4.41 -11.48 -20.88
C ARG A 291 -3.99 -10.44 -21.95
N LEU A 292 -2.74 -10.47 -22.42
CA LEU A 292 -2.27 -9.60 -23.48
C LEU A 292 -3.03 -9.83 -24.79
N ARG A 293 -3.16 -8.76 -25.57
CA ARG A 293 -3.77 -8.76 -26.91
C ARG A 293 -2.77 -8.15 -27.89
N PRO A 294 -2.83 -8.51 -29.19
CA PRO A 294 -1.94 -7.92 -30.21
C PRO A 294 -1.96 -6.39 -30.22
N SER A 295 -3.13 -5.77 -29.98
CA SER A 295 -3.29 -4.31 -29.91
C SER A 295 -2.61 -3.66 -28.71
N ASP A 296 -2.15 -4.41 -27.72
CA ASP A 296 -1.50 -3.87 -26.52
C ASP A 296 -0.02 -3.54 -26.82
N PHE A 297 0.61 -4.28 -27.75
CA PHE A 297 2.02 -4.08 -28.12
C PHE A 297 2.31 -2.73 -28.77
N GLU A 298 1.32 -2.12 -29.42
CA GLU A 298 1.43 -0.79 -30.02
C GLU A 298 1.13 0.35 -29.04
N LYS A 299 0.59 0.01 -27.85
CA LYS A 299 0.06 1.00 -26.91
C LYS A 299 0.94 1.20 -25.70
N TYR A 300 1.70 0.17 -25.28
CA TYR A 300 2.47 0.25 -24.05
C TYR A 300 3.95 0.49 -24.33
N ASP A 301 4.53 1.40 -23.55
CA ASP A 301 5.98 1.59 -23.43
C ASP A 301 6.38 1.39 -21.96
N LEU A 302 7.03 0.26 -21.68
CA LEU A 302 7.46 -0.14 -20.35
C LEU A 302 8.94 0.18 -20.10
N SER A 303 9.59 0.93 -20.98
CA SER A 303 11.01 1.30 -20.89
C SER A 303 11.39 2.06 -19.62
N SER A 304 10.40 2.69 -18.95
CA SER A 304 10.61 3.38 -17.68
C SER A 304 10.67 2.45 -16.48
N TRP A 305 10.16 1.22 -16.57
CA TRP A 305 10.02 0.29 -15.45
C TRP A 305 11.35 -0.35 -15.09
N ARG A 306 12.09 0.27 -14.16
CA ARG A 306 13.44 -0.15 -13.78
C ARG A 306 13.51 -1.17 -12.64
N ALA A 307 12.46 -1.26 -11.80
CA ALA A 307 12.38 -2.25 -10.73
C ALA A 307 11.00 -2.92 -10.73
N ALA A 308 10.94 -4.12 -11.28
CA ALA A 308 9.81 -5.03 -11.28
C ALA A 308 10.00 -6.03 -10.14
N CYS A 309 9.60 -5.64 -8.92
CA CYS A 309 9.82 -6.45 -7.73
C CYS A 309 8.93 -7.69 -7.72
N VAL A 310 9.50 -8.83 -7.32
CA VAL A 310 8.80 -10.12 -7.23
C VAL A 310 9.02 -10.72 -5.86
N GLY A 311 7.93 -11.04 -5.14
CA GLY A 311 8.02 -11.61 -3.79
C GLY A 311 6.66 -12.06 -3.25
N ALA A 312 6.58 -12.19 -1.93
CA ALA A 312 5.41 -12.61 -1.16
C ALA A 312 4.96 -14.08 -1.37
N GLU A 313 5.56 -14.79 -2.30
CA GLU A 313 5.34 -16.22 -2.53
C GLU A 313 6.62 -16.85 -3.10
N GLN A 314 6.64 -18.18 -3.23
CA GLN A 314 7.74 -18.85 -3.93
C GLN A 314 7.86 -18.32 -5.35
N ILE A 315 9.02 -17.78 -5.70
CA ILE A 315 9.27 -17.20 -7.02
C ILE A 315 9.47 -18.35 -8.03
N ASN A 316 8.55 -18.45 -8.99
CA ASN A 316 8.68 -19.33 -10.12
C ASN A 316 9.19 -18.50 -11.33
N ALA A 317 10.32 -18.89 -11.89
CA ALA A 317 10.98 -18.16 -12.95
C ALA A 317 10.27 -18.25 -14.30
N GLU A 318 9.67 -19.40 -14.63
CA GLU A 318 9.06 -19.64 -15.95
C GLU A 318 7.95 -18.61 -16.29
N PRO A 319 6.96 -18.32 -15.44
CA PRO A 319 5.97 -17.28 -15.73
C PRO A 319 6.57 -15.89 -15.91
N LEU A 320 7.67 -15.57 -15.21
CA LEU A 320 8.35 -14.29 -15.31
C LEU A 320 9.12 -14.17 -16.64
N GLN A 321 9.77 -15.25 -17.10
CA GLN A 321 10.39 -15.31 -18.41
C GLN A 321 9.36 -15.17 -19.53
N GLN A 322 8.22 -15.88 -19.43
CA GLN A 322 7.11 -15.75 -20.39
C GLN A 322 6.55 -14.31 -20.43
N PHE A 323 6.45 -13.65 -19.25
CA PHE A 323 6.03 -12.25 -19.17
C PHE A 323 7.03 -11.33 -19.89
N ALA A 324 8.32 -11.51 -19.64
CA ALA A 324 9.37 -10.69 -20.27
C ALA A 324 9.40 -10.86 -21.79
N GLU A 325 9.33 -12.11 -22.27
CA GLU A 325 9.27 -12.42 -23.70
C GLU A 325 8.03 -11.79 -24.36
N ALA A 326 6.86 -11.92 -23.74
CA ALA A 326 5.62 -11.37 -24.26
C ALA A 326 5.62 -9.83 -24.32
N LEU A 327 6.34 -9.15 -23.41
CA LEU A 327 6.39 -7.69 -23.33
C LEU A 327 7.69 -7.07 -23.87
N ALA A 328 8.58 -7.86 -24.45
CA ALA A 328 9.75 -7.34 -25.18
C ALA A 328 9.37 -6.32 -26.26
N PRO A 329 8.28 -6.52 -27.07
CA PRO A 329 7.82 -5.50 -28.01
C PRO A 329 7.37 -4.18 -27.36
N CYS A 330 7.03 -4.19 -26.06
CA CYS A 330 6.68 -3.02 -25.27
C CYS A 330 7.87 -2.42 -24.52
N ASN A 331 9.10 -2.73 -24.90
CA ASN A 331 10.35 -2.27 -24.28
C ASN A 331 10.50 -2.67 -22.79
N PHE A 332 9.90 -3.77 -22.36
CA PHE A 332 10.16 -4.32 -21.03
C PHE A 332 11.56 -4.94 -20.99
N ASP A 333 12.39 -4.46 -20.05
CA ASP A 333 13.72 -5.02 -19.85
C ASP A 333 13.68 -6.13 -18.78
N PRO A 334 13.98 -7.40 -19.08
CA PRO A 334 13.98 -8.48 -18.10
C PRO A 334 14.99 -8.28 -16.96
N ARG A 335 16.00 -7.42 -17.13
CA ARG A 335 16.94 -7.05 -16.07
C ARG A 335 16.28 -6.20 -14.97
N SER A 336 15.09 -5.64 -15.23
CA SER A 336 14.32 -4.91 -14.22
C SER A 336 13.72 -5.82 -13.14
N PHE A 337 13.64 -7.14 -13.33
CA PHE A 337 13.18 -8.02 -12.28
C PHE A 337 14.09 -8.00 -11.06
N VAL A 338 13.49 -7.81 -9.89
CA VAL A 338 14.15 -7.80 -8.58
C VAL A 338 13.47 -8.80 -7.68
N ALA A 339 14.13 -9.93 -7.42
CA ALA A 339 13.64 -10.90 -6.44
C ALA A 339 13.73 -10.29 -5.03
N CYS A 340 12.63 -10.32 -4.29
CA CYS A 340 12.52 -9.73 -2.96
C CYS A 340 12.03 -10.76 -1.96
N TYR A 341 12.61 -10.75 -0.77
CA TYR A 341 12.11 -11.51 0.38
C TYR A 341 11.81 -10.59 1.54
N GLY A 342 10.69 -10.85 2.21
CA GLY A 342 10.28 -10.07 3.37
C GLY A 342 9.19 -10.76 4.18
N MET A 343 8.90 -10.20 5.34
CA MET A 343 7.85 -10.64 6.24
C MET A 343 7.42 -9.50 7.16
N ALA A 344 6.18 -9.54 7.63
CA ALA A 344 5.63 -8.50 8.51
C ALA A 344 6.40 -8.34 9.82
N GLU A 345 6.97 -9.42 10.37
CA GLU A 345 7.79 -9.41 11.58
C GLU A 345 9.09 -8.60 11.44
N CYS A 346 9.54 -8.37 10.20
CA CYS A 346 10.65 -7.48 9.85
C CYS A 346 10.17 -6.18 9.21
N VAL A 347 8.94 -5.74 9.48
CA VAL A 347 8.22 -4.65 8.84
C VAL A 347 7.80 -5.01 7.41
N LEU A 348 8.76 -5.21 6.51
CA LEU A 348 8.56 -5.71 5.15
C LEU A 348 9.84 -6.40 4.65
N ALA A 349 10.87 -5.62 4.32
CA ALA A 349 11.99 -6.11 3.54
C ALA A 349 13.09 -6.72 4.40
N VAL A 350 13.51 -7.92 4.02
CA VAL A 350 14.69 -8.63 4.57
C VAL A 350 15.82 -8.62 3.55
N SER A 351 15.51 -8.87 2.26
CA SER A 351 16.53 -8.85 1.21
C SER A 351 15.96 -8.48 -0.17
N PHE A 352 16.84 -7.92 -0.99
CA PHE A 352 16.61 -7.64 -2.41
C PHE A 352 17.73 -8.25 -3.23
N ALA A 353 17.40 -8.83 -4.39
CA ALA A 353 18.39 -9.10 -5.41
C ALA A 353 18.99 -7.78 -5.94
N PRO A 354 20.24 -7.78 -6.40
CA PRO A 354 20.83 -6.58 -6.98
C PRO A 354 20.02 -6.05 -8.18
N LEU A 355 19.93 -4.72 -8.28
CA LEU A 355 19.26 -4.06 -9.42
C LEU A 355 20.04 -4.30 -10.72
N ASP A 356 19.31 -4.24 -11.84
CA ASP A 356 19.85 -4.34 -13.22
C ASP A 356 20.50 -5.69 -13.60
N LEU A 357 20.33 -6.72 -12.78
CA LEU A 357 20.83 -8.07 -13.06
C LEU A 357 19.72 -9.03 -13.51
N GLY A 358 18.46 -8.71 -13.25
CA GLY A 358 17.35 -9.61 -13.51
C GLY A 358 17.31 -10.83 -12.58
N LEU A 359 16.68 -11.90 -13.03
CA LEU A 359 16.55 -13.13 -12.25
C LEU A 359 17.81 -13.99 -12.35
N GLY A 360 18.50 -14.20 -11.24
CA GLY A 360 19.49 -15.27 -11.10
C GLY A 360 18.77 -16.60 -10.90
N LEU A 361 19.09 -17.60 -11.72
CA LEU A 361 18.51 -18.93 -11.64
C LEU A 361 19.59 -19.95 -11.35
N ASP A 362 19.32 -20.83 -10.41
CA ASP A 362 20.14 -22.00 -10.15
C ASP A 362 19.31 -23.26 -10.36
N HIS A 363 19.89 -24.24 -11.04
CA HIS A 363 19.28 -25.53 -11.28
C HIS A 363 19.93 -26.57 -10.38
N VAL A 364 19.18 -27.03 -9.41
CA VAL A 364 19.63 -28.03 -8.45
C VAL A 364 19.00 -29.39 -8.76
N ASP A 365 19.80 -30.45 -8.59
CA ASP A 365 19.27 -31.81 -8.62
C ASP A 365 18.41 -32.05 -7.39
N LYS A 366 17.15 -32.37 -7.63
CA LYS A 366 16.15 -32.54 -6.56
C LYS A 366 16.51 -33.68 -5.60
N ASP A 367 17.06 -34.77 -6.13
CA ASP A 367 17.37 -35.95 -5.34
C ASP A 367 18.60 -35.69 -4.48
N LEU A 368 19.63 -35.04 -5.03
CA LEU A 368 20.79 -34.59 -4.26
C LEU A 368 20.43 -33.56 -3.18
N MET A 369 19.51 -32.65 -3.47
CA MET A 369 19.04 -31.67 -2.51
C MET A 369 18.26 -32.33 -1.34
N MET A 370 17.49 -33.39 -1.63
CA MET A 370 16.78 -34.15 -0.60
C MET A 370 17.70 -35.04 0.24
N GLU A 371 18.81 -35.51 -0.33
CA GLU A 371 19.79 -36.36 0.38
C GLU A 371 20.81 -35.59 1.23
N HIS A 372 21.17 -34.37 0.80
CA HIS A 372 22.25 -33.60 1.39
C HIS A 372 21.86 -32.27 2.02
N GLY A 373 20.57 -31.81 1.88
CA GLY A 373 20.03 -30.63 2.51
C GLY A 373 20.25 -29.39 1.66
#